data_864d0fa4d5c753cd779f0dc097101df3
#
_entry.id   864d0fa4d5c753cd779f0dc097101df3
#
_cell.length_a   1.000
_cell.length_b   1.000
_cell.length_c   1.000
_cell.angle_alpha   90.00
_cell.angle_beta   90.00
_cell.angle_gamma   90.00
#
_symmetry.space_group_name_H-M   'P 1'
#
loop_
_entity.id
_entity.type
_entity.pdbx_description
1 polymer ?
#
loop_
_entity_poly.entity_id
_entity_poly.type
_entity_poly.pdbx_seq_one_letter_code
_entity_poly.pdbx_strand_id
1 'polypeptide(L)'
;NQAFVPVMTEYKKNGDEREVRELLAAVAGTLGGIVTIVTLLGVLGSGVLTALFGWGWFWDWLHGGPAAEKFELASLMLKITFPYLWFITFTAMAGAILNTFGRFAVSSFTPVFLNLTMIAAAWWIAPLLERPEIALAIGVFLGGLVQFLFQYPFLRQINMLVWPKWGWHHPGVVKIRTLMIPALFGVSVSQINLLINTMLASFLATGAISYLYYSDRLLEFPLGLFAVAISTVILPALARKHADADPADFSRTMDW
;
A
#
# COMPACT_ATOMS: atom_id res chain seq x y z
N ASN A 1 -1.83 8.25 -2.95
CA ASN A 1 -2.76 9.27 -2.47
C ASN A 1 -2.13 10.67 -2.44
N GLN A 2 -0.88 10.84 -1.96
CA GLN A 2 -0.23 12.15 -1.79
C GLN A 2 -0.13 12.97 -3.08
N ALA A 3 0.12 12.34 -4.22
CA ALA A 3 0.20 13.01 -5.51
C ALA A 3 -1.15 13.07 -6.25
N PHE A 4 -2.01 12.07 -6.07
CA PHE A 4 -3.28 11.96 -6.80
C PHE A 4 -4.36 12.89 -6.24
N VAL A 5 -4.55 12.91 -4.90
CA VAL A 5 -5.64 13.69 -4.26
C VAL A 5 -5.57 15.18 -4.56
N PRO A 6 -4.39 15.87 -4.50
CA PRO A 6 -4.31 17.29 -4.84
C PRO A 6 -4.74 17.59 -6.28
N VAL A 7 -4.28 16.79 -7.25
CA VAL A 7 -4.62 16.97 -8.67
C VAL A 7 -6.10 16.69 -8.91
N MET A 8 -6.63 15.64 -8.30
CA MET A 8 -8.05 15.29 -8.39
C MET A 8 -8.95 16.41 -7.82
N THR A 9 -8.55 16.98 -6.67
CA THR A 9 -9.30 18.08 -6.03
C THR A 9 -9.27 19.35 -6.88
N GLU A 10 -8.15 19.64 -7.53
CA GLU A 10 -8.02 20.77 -8.45
C GLU A 10 -8.94 20.61 -9.66
N TYR A 11 -8.95 19.44 -10.30
CA TYR A 11 -9.85 19.16 -11.42
C TYR A 11 -11.33 19.23 -11.01
N LYS A 12 -11.67 18.71 -9.82
CA LYS A 12 -13.03 18.81 -9.29
C LYS A 12 -13.47 20.25 -9.03
N LYS A 13 -12.54 21.13 -8.61
CA LYS A 13 -12.84 22.53 -8.30
C LYS A 13 -12.95 23.39 -9.54
N ASN A 14 -12.10 23.18 -10.53
CA ASN A 14 -11.89 24.08 -11.67
C ASN A 14 -12.45 23.52 -12.98
N GLY A 15 -12.69 22.22 -13.08
CA GLY A 15 -13.16 21.52 -14.28
C GLY A 15 -14.63 21.10 -14.20
N ASP A 16 -15.16 20.68 -15.34
CA ASP A 16 -16.47 20.03 -15.39
C ASP A 16 -16.39 18.53 -15.08
N GLU A 17 -17.54 17.87 -14.93
CA GLU A 17 -17.61 16.43 -14.65
C GLU A 17 -16.92 15.60 -15.72
N ARG A 18 -16.93 16.05 -16.97
CA ARG A 18 -16.31 15.36 -18.10
C ARG A 18 -14.78 15.37 -17.98
N GLU A 19 -14.19 16.53 -17.67
CA GLU A 19 -12.74 16.65 -17.47
C GLU A 19 -12.23 15.79 -16.31
N VAL A 20 -12.99 15.74 -15.22
CA VAL A 20 -12.70 14.85 -14.09
C VAL A 20 -12.72 13.38 -14.53
N ARG A 21 -13.72 12.96 -15.30
CA ARG A 21 -13.82 11.58 -15.80
C ARG A 21 -12.71 11.25 -16.80
N GLU A 22 -12.32 12.18 -17.65
CA GLU A 22 -11.19 12.01 -18.58
C GLU A 22 -9.86 11.85 -17.82
N LEU A 23 -9.62 12.66 -16.79
CA LEU A 23 -8.48 12.49 -15.89
C LEU A 23 -8.48 11.10 -15.25
N LEU A 24 -9.63 10.69 -14.66
CA LEU A 24 -9.74 9.40 -14.00
C LEU A 24 -9.51 8.23 -14.96
N ALA A 25 -10.04 8.31 -16.19
CA ALA A 25 -9.81 7.30 -17.21
C ALA A 25 -8.32 7.20 -17.59
N ALA A 26 -7.65 8.36 -17.76
CA ALA A 26 -6.23 8.43 -18.09
C ALA A 26 -5.35 7.90 -16.96
N VAL A 27 -5.67 8.26 -15.71
CA VAL A 27 -4.94 7.76 -14.52
C VAL A 27 -5.17 6.26 -14.35
N ALA A 28 -6.43 5.79 -14.41
CA ALA A 28 -6.75 4.37 -14.26
C ALA A 28 -6.07 3.51 -15.34
N GLY A 29 -6.04 3.98 -16.59
CA GLY A 29 -5.39 3.25 -17.69
C GLY A 29 -3.87 3.24 -17.58
N THR A 30 -3.26 4.38 -17.25
CA THR A 30 -1.79 4.48 -17.12
C THR A 30 -1.29 3.72 -15.90
N LEU A 31 -1.90 3.97 -14.73
CA LEU A 31 -1.55 3.29 -13.48
C LEU A 31 -1.85 1.80 -13.59
N GLY A 32 -3.01 1.45 -14.14
CA GLY A 32 -3.42 0.06 -14.36
C GLY A 32 -2.46 -0.71 -15.26
N GLY A 33 -2.02 -0.10 -16.36
CA GLY A 33 -1.02 -0.70 -17.25
C GLY A 33 0.31 -0.96 -16.54
N ILE A 34 0.84 0.05 -15.84
CA ILE A 34 2.10 -0.08 -15.09
C ILE A 34 1.98 -1.15 -14.00
N VAL A 35 0.93 -1.09 -13.18
CA VAL A 35 0.74 -2.03 -12.08
C VAL A 35 0.49 -3.45 -12.59
N THR A 36 -0.17 -3.63 -13.73
CA THR A 36 -0.35 -4.94 -14.35
C THR A 36 1.01 -5.53 -14.75
N ILE A 37 1.87 -4.75 -15.40
CA ILE A 37 3.22 -5.18 -15.76
C ILE A 37 4.03 -5.54 -14.51
N VAL A 38 4.03 -4.67 -13.49
CA VAL A 38 4.75 -4.90 -12.23
C VAL A 38 4.22 -6.15 -11.53
N THR A 39 2.90 -6.35 -11.51
CA THR A 39 2.28 -7.54 -10.91
C THR A 39 2.69 -8.82 -11.64
N LEU A 40 2.66 -8.82 -12.97
CA LEU A 40 3.10 -9.97 -13.75
C LEU A 40 4.58 -10.28 -13.54
N LEU A 41 5.43 -9.26 -13.56
CA LEU A 41 6.86 -9.41 -13.27
C LEU A 41 7.10 -9.93 -11.84
N GLY A 42 6.33 -9.46 -10.86
CA GLY A 42 6.43 -9.93 -9.48
C GLY A 42 5.94 -11.36 -9.28
N VAL A 43 4.88 -11.77 -9.96
CA VAL A 43 4.39 -13.16 -9.94
C VAL A 43 5.41 -14.09 -10.58
N LEU A 44 5.94 -13.73 -11.75
CA LEU A 44 6.94 -14.54 -12.47
C LEU A 44 8.29 -14.52 -11.75
N GLY A 45 8.68 -13.38 -11.18
CA GLY A 45 9.93 -13.16 -10.46
C GLY A 45 9.84 -13.42 -8.95
N SER A 46 8.79 -14.08 -8.45
CA SER A 46 8.59 -14.30 -7.01
C SER A 46 9.78 -14.96 -6.33
N GLY A 47 10.44 -15.93 -6.97
CA GLY A 47 11.66 -16.55 -6.46
C GLY A 47 12.83 -15.56 -6.32
N VAL A 48 13.02 -14.67 -7.30
CA VAL A 48 14.07 -13.64 -7.25
C VAL A 48 13.79 -12.64 -6.14
N LEU A 49 12.54 -12.21 -5.99
CA LEU A 49 12.13 -11.32 -4.91
C LEU A 49 12.32 -11.98 -3.54
N THR A 50 11.92 -13.25 -3.41
CA THR A 50 12.14 -14.01 -2.17
C THR A 50 13.63 -14.13 -1.86
N ALA A 51 14.49 -14.33 -2.86
CA ALA A 51 15.93 -14.38 -2.67
C ALA A 51 16.50 -13.04 -2.18
N LEU A 52 15.99 -11.90 -2.65
CA LEU A 52 16.43 -10.57 -2.20
C LEU A 52 16.13 -10.33 -0.71
N PHE A 53 14.96 -10.75 -0.24
CA PHE A 53 14.55 -10.57 1.16
C PHE A 53 15.05 -11.68 2.08
N GLY A 54 15.12 -12.91 1.60
CA GLY A 54 15.51 -14.11 2.30
C GLY A 54 16.77 -14.75 1.74
N TRP A 55 17.86 -13.97 1.60
CA TRP A 55 19.11 -14.45 0.99
C TRP A 55 19.67 -15.70 1.69
N GLY A 56 19.54 -15.79 3.03
CA GLY A 56 19.95 -16.95 3.78
C GLY A 56 19.16 -18.21 3.41
N TRP A 57 17.86 -18.09 3.18
CA TRP A 57 17.00 -19.21 2.75
C TRP A 57 17.28 -19.62 1.30
N PHE A 58 17.58 -18.65 0.43
CA PHE A 58 17.99 -18.92 -0.96
C PHE A 58 19.33 -19.65 -1.01
N TRP A 59 20.28 -19.27 -0.15
CA TRP A 59 21.57 -19.94 -0.03
C TRP A 59 21.40 -21.40 0.39
N ASP A 60 20.59 -21.65 1.41
CA ASP A 60 20.24 -22.99 1.86
C ASP A 60 19.53 -23.80 0.77
N TRP A 61 18.66 -23.18 0.00
CA TRP A 61 17.98 -23.84 -1.13
C TRP A 61 18.96 -24.31 -2.19
N LEU A 62 19.96 -23.50 -2.52
CA LEU A 62 21.02 -23.87 -3.49
C LEU A 62 21.91 -25.00 -3.01
N HIS A 63 22.16 -25.12 -1.71
CA HIS A 63 23.12 -26.05 -1.12
C HIS A 63 22.46 -27.20 -0.34
N GLY A 64 21.14 -27.32 -0.38
CA GLY A 64 20.40 -28.37 0.35
C GLY A 64 20.39 -28.15 1.86
N GLY A 65 20.47 -26.91 2.31
CA GLY A 65 20.42 -26.55 3.74
C GLY A 65 19.03 -26.62 4.37
N PRO A 66 18.93 -26.45 5.70
CA PRO A 66 17.72 -26.68 6.47
C PRO A 66 16.60 -25.68 6.21
N ALA A 67 16.89 -24.53 5.60
CA ALA A 67 15.89 -23.51 5.29
C ALA A 67 15.40 -23.53 3.82
N ALA A 68 15.76 -24.54 3.04
CA ALA A 68 15.34 -24.70 1.64
C ALA A 68 13.81 -24.67 1.49
N GLU A 69 13.07 -25.41 2.33
CA GLU A 69 11.61 -25.42 2.31
C GLU A 69 10.99 -24.05 2.60
N LYS A 70 11.64 -23.22 3.43
CA LYS A 70 11.16 -21.85 3.72
C LYS A 70 11.24 -20.97 2.49
N PHE A 71 12.31 -21.12 1.68
CA PHE A 71 12.45 -20.38 0.43
C PHE A 71 11.33 -20.75 -0.56
N GLU A 72 11.06 -22.04 -0.73
CA GLU A 72 10.02 -22.52 -1.64
C GLU A 72 8.63 -22.06 -1.18
N LEU A 73 8.33 -22.21 0.11
CA LEU A 73 7.05 -21.77 0.67
C LEU A 73 6.87 -20.26 0.56
N ALA A 74 7.87 -19.47 0.92
CA ALA A 74 7.82 -18.01 0.82
C ALA A 74 7.65 -17.54 -0.63
N SER A 75 8.36 -18.17 -1.58
CA SER A 75 8.23 -17.88 -3.01
C SER A 75 6.83 -18.20 -3.53
N LEU A 76 6.25 -19.32 -3.13
CA LEU A 76 4.88 -19.69 -3.48
C LEU A 76 3.85 -18.72 -2.88
N MET A 77 3.98 -18.42 -1.59
CA MET A 77 3.10 -17.46 -0.91
C MET A 77 3.18 -16.08 -1.55
N LEU A 78 4.39 -15.61 -1.88
CA LEU A 78 4.59 -14.34 -2.59
C LEU A 78 3.90 -14.35 -3.96
N LYS A 79 4.03 -15.44 -4.71
CA LYS A 79 3.38 -15.62 -6.01
C LYS A 79 1.86 -15.50 -5.92
N ILE A 80 1.25 -16.04 -4.87
CA ILE A 80 -0.20 -15.99 -4.63
C ILE A 80 -0.63 -14.59 -4.16
N THR A 81 0.17 -13.94 -3.29
CA THR A 81 -0.17 -12.64 -2.72
C THR A 81 0.14 -11.47 -3.64
N PHE A 82 1.09 -11.61 -4.57
CA PHE A 82 1.53 -10.50 -5.41
C PHE A 82 0.42 -9.83 -6.24
N PRO A 83 -0.60 -10.55 -6.77
CA PRO A 83 -1.74 -9.93 -7.44
C PRO A 83 -2.56 -8.98 -6.55
N TYR A 84 -2.43 -9.07 -5.21
CA TYR A 84 -3.01 -8.11 -4.29
C TYR A 84 -2.53 -6.68 -4.56
N LEU A 85 -1.31 -6.50 -5.07
CA LEU A 85 -0.77 -5.19 -5.45
C LEU A 85 -1.67 -4.50 -6.49
N TRP A 86 -2.19 -5.25 -7.44
CA TRP A 86 -3.12 -4.74 -8.44
C TRP A 86 -4.44 -4.28 -7.80
N PHE A 87 -5.04 -5.13 -6.98
CA PHE A 87 -6.30 -4.81 -6.30
C PHE A 87 -6.16 -3.62 -5.35
N ILE A 88 -5.12 -3.59 -4.50
CA ILE A 88 -4.94 -2.51 -3.52
C ILE A 88 -4.65 -1.16 -4.20
N THR A 89 -3.99 -1.17 -5.34
CA THR A 89 -3.73 0.06 -6.11
C THR A 89 -5.03 0.68 -6.60
N PHE A 90 -5.91 -0.10 -7.21
CA PHE A 90 -7.23 0.39 -7.64
C PHE A 90 -8.15 0.71 -6.47
N THR A 91 -8.11 -0.08 -5.41
CA THR A 91 -8.82 0.20 -4.16
C THR A 91 -8.38 1.53 -3.55
N ALA A 92 -7.08 1.81 -3.52
CA ALA A 92 -6.54 3.08 -3.02
C ALA A 92 -6.94 4.27 -3.91
N MET A 93 -6.95 4.09 -5.23
CA MET A 93 -7.42 5.11 -6.17
C MET A 93 -8.92 5.37 -5.99
N ALA A 94 -9.73 4.32 -5.92
CA ALA A 94 -11.17 4.40 -5.69
C ALA A 94 -11.49 5.07 -4.34
N GLY A 95 -10.79 4.71 -3.28
CA GLY A 95 -10.91 5.34 -1.97
C GLY A 95 -10.56 6.83 -1.99
N ALA A 96 -9.51 7.23 -2.73
CA ALA A 96 -9.16 8.63 -2.89
C ALA A 96 -10.24 9.42 -3.65
N ILE A 97 -10.85 8.82 -4.69
CA ILE A 97 -11.99 9.41 -5.40
C ILE A 97 -13.17 9.57 -4.45
N LEU A 98 -13.57 8.49 -3.75
CA LEU A 98 -14.69 8.51 -2.82
C LEU A 98 -14.50 9.56 -1.71
N ASN A 99 -13.30 9.68 -1.16
CA ASN A 99 -12.96 10.70 -0.17
C ASN A 99 -13.09 12.12 -0.74
N THR A 100 -12.64 12.37 -1.96
CA THR A 100 -12.79 13.66 -2.65
C THR A 100 -14.26 14.03 -2.85
N PHE A 101 -15.15 13.03 -2.98
CA PHE A 101 -16.60 13.21 -3.07
C PHE A 101 -17.33 13.09 -1.72
N GLY A 102 -16.61 13.10 -0.58
CA GLY A 102 -17.19 13.11 0.77
C GLY A 102 -17.70 11.74 1.25
N ARG A 103 -17.37 10.65 0.56
CA ARG A 103 -17.75 9.28 0.92
C ARG A 103 -16.70 8.57 1.77
N PHE A 104 -16.25 9.21 2.84
CA PHE A 104 -15.15 8.74 3.70
C PHE A 104 -15.41 7.38 4.36
N ALA A 105 -16.66 7.11 4.75
CA ALA A 105 -17.01 5.86 5.43
C ALA A 105 -16.68 4.63 4.61
N VAL A 106 -16.87 4.67 3.29
CA VAL A 106 -16.60 3.54 2.40
C VAL A 106 -15.11 3.22 2.36
N SER A 107 -14.27 4.23 2.15
CA SER A 107 -12.81 4.04 2.10
C SER A 107 -12.23 3.60 3.45
N SER A 108 -12.76 4.13 4.56
CA SER A 108 -12.33 3.78 5.92
C SER A 108 -12.74 2.37 6.33
N PHE A 109 -13.87 1.86 5.82
CA PHE A 109 -14.33 0.51 6.13
C PHE A 109 -13.63 -0.57 5.27
N THR A 110 -13.14 -0.20 4.10
CA THR A 110 -12.53 -1.13 3.14
C THR A 110 -11.44 -2.04 3.74
N PRO A 111 -10.49 -1.56 4.61
CA PRO A 111 -9.45 -2.42 5.18
C PRO A 111 -9.97 -3.58 6.04
N VAL A 112 -11.19 -3.46 6.58
CA VAL A 112 -11.82 -4.51 7.40
C VAL A 112 -11.95 -5.81 6.61
N PHE A 113 -12.24 -5.73 5.31
CA PHE A 113 -12.40 -6.92 4.47
C PHE A 113 -11.14 -7.76 4.36
N LEU A 114 -9.95 -7.14 4.33
CA LEU A 114 -8.70 -7.90 4.33
C LEU A 114 -8.57 -8.76 5.59
N ASN A 115 -8.87 -8.20 6.76
CA ASN A 115 -8.81 -8.93 8.01
C ASN A 115 -9.86 -10.05 8.05
N LEU A 116 -11.09 -9.77 7.61
CA LEU A 116 -12.16 -10.78 7.55
C LEU A 116 -11.82 -11.94 6.62
N THR A 117 -11.27 -11.66 5.43
CA THR A 117 -10.87 -12.72 4.50
C THR A 117 -9.69 -13.52 4.99
N MET A 118 -8.72 -12.91 5.69
CA MET A 118 -7.61 -13.64 6.30
C MET A 118 -8.09 -14.56 7.44
N ILE A 119 -8.99 -14.07 8.31
CA ILE A 119 -9.60 -14.88 9.37
C ILE A 119 -10.42 -16.01 8.76
N ALA A 120 -11.24 -15.74 7.76
CA ALA A 120 -12.02 -16.73 7.06
C ALA A 120 -11.13 -17.80 6.38
N ALA A 121 -10.05 -17.38 5.73
CA ALA A 121 -9.11 -18.30 5.11
C ALA A 121 -8.40 -19.19 6.14
N ALA A 122 -7.98 -18.62 7.28
CA ALA A 122 -7.38 -19.37 8.36
C ALA A 122 -8.35 -20.39 8.99
N TRP A 123 -9.65 -20.06 9.06
CA TRP A 123 -10.64 -20.95 9.66
C TRP A 123 -11.17 -22.01 8.71
N TRP A 124 -11.45 -21.65 7.46
CA TRP A 124 -12.12 -22.55 6.51
C TRP A 124 -11.20 -23.17 5.48
N ILE A 125 -10.15 -22.46 5.04
CA ILE A 125 -9.26 -22.94 3.97
C ILE A 125 -8.05 -23.67 4.56
N ALA A 126 -7.45 -23.18 5.65
CA ALA A 126 -6.25 -23.78 6.22
C ALA A 126 -6.41 -25.26 6.57
N PRO A 127 -7.55 -25.73 7.16
CA PRO A 127 -7.74 -27.15 7.46
C PRO A 127 -7.83 -28.07 6.23
N LEU A 128 -8.06 -27.50 5.04
CA LEU A 128 -8.21 -28.25 3.78
C LEU A 128 -6.88 -28.38 3.02
N LEU A 129 -5.84 -27.69 3.47
CA LEU A 129 -4.54 -27.65 2.80
C LEU A 129 -3.50 -28.48 3.54
N GLU A 130 -2.64 -29.16 2.80
CA GLU A 130 -1.47 -29.87 3.36
C GLU A 130 -0.49 -28.89 4.04
N ARG A 131 -0.42 -27.66 3.53
CA ARG A 131 0.37 -26.54 4.08
C ARG A 131 -0.58 -25.41 4.48
N PRO A 132 -1.05 -25.36 5.73
CA PRO A 132 -2.05 -24.40 6.21
C PRO A 132 -1.66 -22.94 6.04
N GLU A 133 -0.36 -22.63 5.99
CA GLU A 133 0.19 -21.28 5.83
C GLU A 133 -0.24 -20.63 4.50
N ILE A 134 -0.42 -21.45 3.45
CA ILE A 134 -0.84 -20.99 2.12
C ILE A 134 -2.25 -20.37 2.17
N ALA A 135 -3.09 -20.80 3.13
CA ALA A 135 -4.41 -20.23 3.31
C ALA A 135 -4.38 -18.73 3.57
N LEU A 136 -3.38 -18.22 4.29
CA LEU A 136 -3.22 -16.79 4.54
C LEU A 136 -2.90 -16.03 3.24
N ALA A 137 -2.06 -16.60 2.39
CA ALA A 137 -1.77 -16.02 1.08
C ALA A 137 -3.02 -15.93 0.19
N ILE A 138 -3.84 -16.99 0.20
CA ILE A 138 -5.14 -17.00 -0.48
C ILE A 138 -6.08 -15.96 0.15
N GLY A 139 -6.09 -15.83 1.48
CA GLY A 139 -6.87 -14.84 2.21
C GLY A 139 -6.53 -13.40 1.80
N VAL A 140 -5.24 -13.10 1.62
CA VAL A 140 -4.77 -11.80 1.13
C VAL A 140 -5.26 -11.53 -0.29
N PHE A 141 -5.12 -12.50 -1.20
CA PHE A 141 -5.61 -12.39 -2.57
C PHE A 141 -7.12 -12.11 -2.62
N LEU A 142 -7.91 -12.93 -1.91
CA LEU A 142 -9.36 -12.78 -1.81
C LEU A 142 -9.74 -11.45 -1.16
N GLY A 143 -8.99 -11.03 -0.14
CA GLY A 143 -9.17 -9.73 0.51
C GLY A 143 -9.03 -8.56 -0.45
N GLY A 144 -8.00 -8.58 -1.30
CA GLY A 144 -7.82 -7.58 -2.34
C GLY A 144 -8.99 -7.53 -3.33
N LEU A 145 -9.43 -8.69 -3.78
CA LEU A 145 -10.58 -8.80 -4.68
C LEU A 145 -11.87 -8.24 -4.04
N VAL A 146 -12.16 -8.63 -2.79
CA VAL A 146 -13.36 -8.16 -2.07
C VAL A 146 -13.29 -6.65 -1.82
N GLN A 147 -12.14 -6.13 -1.40
CA GLN A 147 -11.93 -4.68 -1.22
C GLN A 147 -12.20 -3.89 -2.49
N PHE A 148 -11.68 -4.37 -3.62
CA PHE A 148 -11.89 -3.75 -4.92
C PHE A 148 -13.37 -3.78 -5.34
N LEU A 149 -14.03 -4.95 -5.26
CA LEU A 149 -15.43 -5.12 -5.62
C LEU A 149 -16.37 -4.33 -4.71
N PHE A 150 -16.05 -4.21 -3.42
CA PHE A 150 -16.86 -3.45 -2.46
C PHE A 150 -16.98 -1.97 -2.83
N GLN A 151 -15.93 -1.36 -3.36
CA GLN A 151 -15.95 0.07 -3.70
C GLN A 151 -16.65 0.37 -5.04
N TYR A 152 -16.76 -0.62 -5.91
CA TYR A 152 -17.32 -0.48 -7.26
C TYR A 152 -18.74 0.15 -7.30
N PRO A 153 -19.74 -0.32 -6.51
CA PRO A 153 -21.09 0.26 -6.54
C PRO A 153 -21.11 1.72 -6.07
N PHE A 154 -20.24 2.10 -5.14
CA PHE A 154 -20.17 3.48 -4.65
C PHE A 154 -19.54 4.44 -5.68
N LEU A 155 -18.56 4.00 -6.45
CA LEU A 155 -18.04 4.75 -7.60
C LEU A 155 -19.11 4.96 -8.68
N ARG A 156 -19.93 3.94 -8.92
CA ARG A 156 -21.05 4.04 -9.85
C ARG A 156 -22.10 5.05 -9.39
N GLN A 157 -22.42 5.09 -8.10
CA GLN A 157 -23.39 6.04 -7.51
C GLN A 157 -22.99 7.51 -7.70
N ILE A 158 -21.70 7.82 -7.72
CA ILE A 158 -21.18 9.18 -7.93
C ILE A 158 -20.80 9.46 -9.39
N ASN A 159 -21.16 8.58 -10.33
CA ASN A 159 -20.83 8.66 -11.77
C ASN A 159 -19.32 8.72 -12.08
N MET A 160 -18.46 8.30 -11.16
CA MET A 160 -17.01 8.31 -11.33
C MET A 160 -16.43 6.93 -11.71
N LEU A 161 -17.28 6.00 -12.07
CA LEU A 161 -16.86 4.77 -12.70
C LEU A 161 -16.52 5.04 -14.15
N VAL A 162 -15.25 4.91 -14.50
CA VAL A 162 -14.71 5.19 -15.84
C VAL A 162 -14.06 3.96 -16.44
N TRP A 163 -14.06 3.88 -17.75
CA TRP A 163 -13.31 2.86 -18.46
C TRP A 163 -11.84 3.30 -18.57
N PRO A 164 -10.86 2.48 -18.16
CA PRO A 164 -9.45 2.84 -18.22
C PRO A 164 -9.00 3.12 -19.65
N LYS A 165 -8.30 4.25 -19.85
CA LYS A 165 -7.71 4.63 -21.13
C LYS A 165 -6.24 4.99 -20.89
N TRP A 166 -5.34 4.51 -21.74
CA TRP A 166 -3.95 4.89 -21.67
C TRP A 166 -3.78 6.40 -21.88
N GLY A 167 -3.21 7.11 -20.91
CA GLY A 167 -3.14 8.57 -20.92
C GLY A 167 -1.80 9.11 -20.40
N TRP A 168 -0.68 8.51 -20.83
CA TRP A 168 0.67 8.89 -20.36
C TRP A 168 1.00 10.37 -20.51
N HIS A 169 0.50 11.02 -21.55
CA HIS A 169 0.71 12.43 -21.86
C HIS A 169 -0.44 13.35 -21.38
N HIS A 170 -1.44 12.81 -20.73
CA HIS A 170 -2.52 13.63 -20.19
C HIS A 170 -1.97 14.61 -19.14
N PRO A 171 -2.31 15.94 -19.19
CA PRO A 171 -1.72 16.95 -18.31
C PRO A 171 -1.81 16.59 -16.82
N GLY A 172 -2.95 16.10 -16.38
CA GLY A 172 -3.15 15.64 -14.99
C GLY A 172 -2.28 14.45 -14.62
N VAL A 173 -2.06 13.49 -15.55
CA VAL A 173 -1.16 12.34 -15.32
C VAL A 173 0.29 12.79 -15.22
N VAL A 174 0.71 13.72 -16.07
CA VAL A 174 2.06 14.33 -16.01
C VAL A 174 2.26 15.03 -14.66
N LYS A 175 1.27 15.81 -14.20
CA LYS A 175 1.33 16.50 -12.90
C LYS A 175 1.43 15.50 -11.74
N ILE A 176 0.61 14.44 -11.73
CA ILE A 176 0.69 13.37 -10.73
C ILE A 176 2.07 12.72 -10.73
N ARG A 177 2.62 12.38 -11.89
CA ARG A 177 3.94 11.78 -12.03
C ARG A 177 5.04 12.68 -11.48
N THR A 178 5.02 13.97 -11.78
CA THR A 178 6.00 14.94 -11.29
C THR A 178 5.97 15.06 -9.76
N LEU A 179 4.77 15.03 -9.16
CA LEU A 179 4.62 15.04 -7.70
C LEU A 179 5.01 13.70 -7.05
N MET A 180 4.85 12.60 -7.77
CA MET A 180 5.10 11.26 -7.24
C MET A 180 6.60 10.92 -7.16
N ILE A 181 7.42 11.40 -8.11
CA ILE A 181 8.85 11.06 -8.17
C ILE A 181 9.60 11.43 -6.87
N PRO A 182 9.52 12.67 -6.33
CA PRO A 182 10.17 13.01 -5.07
C PRO A 182 9.64 12.19 -3.88
N ALA A 183 8.32 11.93 -3.85
CA ALA A 183 7.70 11.13 -2.80
C ALA A 183 8.20 9.67 -2.81
N LEU A 184 8.43 9.10 -3.99
CA LEU A 184 9.00 7.75 -4.13
C LEU A 184 10.41 7.68 -3.54
N PHE A 185 11.26 8.67 -3.80
CA PHE A 185 12.61 8.70 -3.21
C PHE A 185 12.57 8.72 -1.68
N GLY A 186 11.71 9.54 -1.08
CA GLY A 186 11.57 9.61 0.38
C GLY A 186 11.15 8.28 1.01
N VAL A 187 10.21 7.55 0.38
CA VAL A 187 9.74 6.25 0.87
C VAL A 187 10.78 5.16 0.61
N SER A 188 11.53 5.23 -0.50
CA SER A 188 12.49 4.18 -0.88
C SER A 188 13.58 3.95 0.15
N VAL A 189 14.06 5.00 0.83
CA VAL A 189 15.11 4.89 1.86
C VAL A 189 14.64 3.97 3.01
N SER A 190 13.43 4.17 3.51
CA SER A 190 12.88 3.33 4.58
C SER A 190 12.68 1.88 4.13
N GLN A 191 12.28 1.67 2.87
CA GLN A 191 12.09 0.32 2.32
C GLN A 191 13.42 -0.41 2.11
N ILE A 192 14.48 0.28 1.71
CA ILE A 192 15.84 -0.31 1.60
C ILE A 192 16.33 -0.75 2.97
N ASN A 193 16.13 0.06 4.01
CA ASN A 193 16.50 -0.32 5.38
C ASN A 193 15.75 -1.58 5.84
N LEU A 194 14.44 -1.64 5.61
CA LEU A 194 13.64 -2.83 5.92
C LEU A 194 14.13 -4.08 5.16
N LEU A 195 14.46 -3.93 3.87
CA LEU A 195 15.01 -5.02 3.06
C LEU A 195 16.32 -5.54 3.64
N ILE A 196 17.27 -4.66 3.97
CA ILE A 196 18.56 -5.03 4.55
C ILE A 196 18.36 -5.76 5.89
N ASN A 197 17.52 -5.23 6.77
CA ASN A 197 17.22 -5.85 8.06
C ASN A 197 16.62 -7.25 7.90
N THR A 198 15.66 -7.42 6.99
CA THR A 198 15.02 -8.71 6.72
C THR A 198 16.01 -9.70 6.10
N MET A 199 16.85 -9.23 5.17
CA MET A 199 17.88 -10.04 4.55
C MET A 199 18.89 -10.53 5.60
N LEU A 200 19.38 -9.66 6.48
CA LEU A 200 20.27 -10.04 7.57
C LEU A 200 19.61 -11.02 8.56
N ALA A 201 18.34 -10.78 8.90
CA ALA A 201 17.58 -11.69 9.77
C ALA A 201 17.37 -13.07 9.18
N SER A 202 17.39 -13.23 7.84
CA SER A 202 17.26 -14.51 7.17
C SER A 202 18.43 -15.48 7.41
N PHE A 203 19.60 -14.98 7.81
CA PHE A 203 20.76 -15.79 8.20
C PHE A 203 20.73 -16.25 9.66
N LEU A 204 19.83 -15.68 10.48
CA LEU A 204 19.74 -15.98 11.90
C LEU A 204 18.83 -17.20 12.15
N ALA A 205 18.71 -17.57 13.43
CA ALA A 205 17.89 -18.70 13.87
C ALA A 205 16.43 -18.57 13.38
N THR A 206 15.77 -19.73 13.28
CA THR A 206 14.34 -19.80 12.91
C THR A 206 13.50 -18.91 13.83
N GLY A 207 12.70 -18.05 13.23
CA GLY A 207 11.85 -17.09 13.95
C GLY A 207 12.41 -15.67 14.00
N ALA A 208 13.69 -15.42 13.67
CA ALA A 208 14.29 -14.08 13.75
C ALA A 208 13.51 -13.01 12.95
N ILE A 209 13.06 -13.33 11.73
CA ILE A 209 12.24 -12.43 10.92
C ILE A 209 10.90 -12.15 11.61
N SER A 210 10.26 -13.16 12.20
CA SER A 210 9.01 -12.99 12.93
C SER A 210 9.19 -12.13 14.18
N TYR A 211 10.27 -12.33 14.92
CA TYR A 211 10.58 -11.49 16.08
C TYR A 211 10.85 -10.04 15.70
N LEU A 212 11.58 -9.80 14.60
CA LEU A 212 11.80 -8.47 14.06
C LEU A 212 10.46 -7.81 13.70
N TYR A 213 9.59 -8.51 12.97
CA TYR A 213 8.28 -8.03 12.58
C TYR A 213 7.40 -7.66 13.79
N TYR A 214 7.31 -8.52 14.80
CA TYR A 214 6.50 -8.24 15.99
C TYR A 214 7.09 -7.13 16.84
N SER A 215 8.41 -7.01 16.91
CA SER A 215 9.10 -5.91 17.60
C SER A 215 8.76 -4.56 16.95
N ASP A 216 8.84 -4.48 15.62
CA ASP A 216 8.46 -3.28 14.87
C ASP A 216 6.97 -2.91 15.07
N ARG A 217 6.08 -3.90 15.05
CA ARG A 217 4.64 -3.68 15.31
C ARG A 217 4.35 -3.18 16.73
N LEU A 218 5.07 -3.70 17.73
CA LEU A 218 4.93 -3.22 19.10
C LEU A 218 5.44 -1.79 19.27
N LEU A 219 6.49 -1.40 18.53
CA LEU A 219 7.00 -0.03 18.49
C LEU A 219 6.04 0.93 17.75
N GLU A 220 5.42 0.49 16.67
CA GLU A 220 4.45 1.28 15.91
C GLU A 220 3.21 1.64 16.74
N PHE A 221 2.80 0.80 17.69
CA PHE A 221 1.59 1.04 18.49
C PHE A 221 1.67 2.32 19.36
N PRO A 222 2.70 2.53 20.21
CA PRO A 222 2.86 3.79 20.93
C PRO A 222 3.09 4.98 20.00
N LEU A 223 3.91 4.81 18.95
CA LEU A 223 4.18 5.87 17.98
C LEU A 223 2.90 6.29 17.25
N GLY A 224 2.09 5.35 16.80
CA GLY A 224 0.81 5.65 16.15
C GLY A 224 -0.17 6.39 17.07
N LEU A 225 -0.23 5.99 18.34
CA LEU A 225 -1.12 6.61 19.32
C LEU A 225 -0.68 8.04 19.67
N PHE A 226 0.58 8.22 20.04
CA PHE A 226 1.10 9.51 20.51
C PHE A 226 1.46 10.45 19.36
N ALA A 227 2.13 9.97 18.32
CA ALA A 227 2.56 10.81 17.20
C ALA A 227 1.35 11.36 16.41
N VAL A 228 0.30 10.56 16.21
CA VAL A 228 -0.93 11.03 15.54
C VAL A 228 -1.67 12.04 16.42
N ALA A 229 -1.80 11.77 17.73
CA ALA A 229 -2.44 12.70 18.66
C ALA A 229 -1.70 14.04 18.73
N ILE A 230 -0.37 14.01 18.85
CA ILE A 230 0.47 15.20 18.89
C ILE A 230 0.40 15.97 17.57
N SER A 231 0.54 15.30 16.43
CA SER A 231 0.51 15.96 15.11
C SER A 231 -0.83 16.61 14.80
N THR A 232 -1.95 16.01 15.21
CA THR A 232 -3.28 16.57 15.00
C THR A 232 -3.54 17.86 15.79
N VAL A 233 -2.86 18.04 16.92
CA VAL A 233 -3.01 19.21 17.79
C VAL A 233 -1.94 20.28 17.48
N ILE A 234 -0.68 19.85 17.37
CA ILE A 234 0.47 20.77 17.25
C ILE A 234 0.59 21.32 15.82
N LEU A 235 0.43 20.52 14.77
CA LEU A 235 0.60 20.99 13.40
C LEU A 235 -0.35 22.14 13.02
N PRO A 236 -1.66 22.10 13.32
CA PRO A 236 -2.55 23.24 13.06
C PRO A 236 -2.20 24.48 13.89
N ALA A 237 -1.74 24.30 15.14
CA ALA A 237 -1.32 25.41 16.00
C ALA A 237 -0.04 26.08 15.47
N LEU A 238 0.95 25.30 15.05
CA LEU A 238 2.18 25.81 14.44
C LEU A 238 1.90 26.49 13.10
N ALA A 239 1.02 25.91 12.27
CA ALA A 239 0.66 26.50 10.98
C ALA A 239 -0.02 27.87 11.13
N ARG A 240 -0.89 28.03 12.13
CA ARG A 240 -1.52 29.33 12.44
C ARG A 240 -0.48 30.35 12.91
N LYS A 241 0.40 29.98 13.86
CA LYS A 241 1.44 30.87 14.39
C LYS A 241 2.47 31.26 13.34
N HIS A 242 2.76 30.38 12.39
CA HIS A 242 3.61 30.71 11.24
C HIS A 242 2.93 31.70 10.27
N ALA A 243 1.61 31.55 10.07
CA ALA A 243 0.82 32.45 9.25
C ALA A 243 0.67 33.86 9.88
N ASP A 244 0.62 33.94 11.22
CA ASP A 244 0.54 35.18 11.98
C ASP A 244 1.90 35.91 12.10
N ALA A 245 2.97 35.36 11.49
CA ALA A 245 4.32 35.93 11.42
C ALA A 245 4.92 36.31 12.79
N ASP A 246 4.63 35.55 13.87
CA ASP A 246 5.24 35.72 15.19
C ASP A 246 6.35 34.66 15.45
N PRO A 247 7.63 35.00 15.16
CA PRO A 247 8.74 34.04 15.31
C PRO A 247 9.00 33.62 16.77
N ALA A 248 8.69 34.48 17.72
CA ALA A 248 8.96 34.19 19.15
C ALA A 248 7.98 33.17 19.71
N ASP A 249 6.72 33.25 19.35
CA ASP A 249 5.67 32.34 19.79
C ASP A 249 5.70 31.01 19.00
N PHE A 250 6.20 31.02 17.76
CA PHE A 250 6.51 29.83 16.99
C PHE A 250 7.62 29.02 17.64
N SER A 251 8.74 29.67 18.02
CA SER A 251 9.87 29.03 18.72
C SER A 251 9.46 28.41 20.05
N ARG A 252 8.68 29.13 20.88
CA ARG A 252 8.16 28.61 22.16
C ARG A 252 7.28 27.37 21.98
N THR A 253 6.58 27.25 20.87
CA THR A 253 5.72 26.07 20.61
C THR A 253 6.53 24.87 20.13
N MET A 254 7.72 25.10 19.57
CA MET A 254 8.67 24.05 19.18
C MET A 254 9.50 23.52 20.36
N ASP A 255 9.71 24.33 21.40
CA ASP A 255 10.51 23.98 22.60
C ASP A 255 9.71 23.22 23.65
N TRP A 256 8.44 22.91 23.39
CA TRP A 256 7.56 22.06 24.22
C TRP A 256 7.53 20.64 23.66
#